data_f7e9845e42a071633a470110aca3e779
#
_entry.id   f7e9845e42a071633a470110aca3e779
#
_cell.length_a   1.000
_cell.length_b   1.000
_cell.length_c   1.000
_cell.angle_alpha   90.00
_cell.angle_beta   90.00
_cell.angle_gamma   90.00
#
_symmetry.space_group_name_H-M   'P 1'
#
loop_
_entity.id
_entity.type
_entity.pdbx_description
1 polymer ?
#
loop_
_entity_poly.entity_id
_entity_poly.type
_entity_poly.pdbx_seq_one_letter_code
_entity_poly.pdbx_strand_id
1 'polypeptide(L)'
;MKRSALLIAAVPVVATAVYLSVPGGSDGAAVGGGPAVSASPHAGELAKERAESESAEDDRLVASRPPGLAAPAKKELAQQILASAENSTLRWRETYGVIEDAGDGDGYTAGIVGFCTGTHDLLALVEGYTEDHPGNGLAGYLPALREVDGTDSHEGLDPGFTDAWRAEAEVPAFRAAQEAERDRVYFEPAVRMAKLDGLGTLGQFVYYDAMVAHGPDTSPAGFYGIREQAVRKAGTPGGGGGEEAYLEAFLEVRRAAVLARDAGADTSRIDTAQRRFLREGNLELSAPLTWQVYGETFRIP
;
A
#
# COMPACT_ATOMS: atom_id res chain seq x y z
N MET A 1 4.37 4.83 -14.86
CA MET A 1 5.11 4.76 -13.58
C MET A 1 5.42 3.30 -13.29
N LYS A 2 6.69 2.95 -13.08
CA LYS A 2 7.08 1.55 -12.87
C LYS A 2 6.75 1.14 -11.44
N ARG A 3 5.81 0.20 -11.29
CA ARG A 3 5.54 -0.48 -10.02
C ARG A 3 6.32 -1.80 -10.05
N SER A 4 7.17 -2.06 -9.07
CA SER A 4 7.90 -3.32 -9.01
C SER A 4 7.04 -4.40 -8.40
N ALA A 5 6.92 -5.51 -9.08
CA ALA A 5 6.28 -6.71 -8.58
C ALA A 5 6.97 -7.20 -7.31
N LEU A 6 6.22 -7.37 -6.24
CA LEU A 6 6.64 -8.19 -5.10
C LEU A 6 5.43 -8.86 -4.45
N LEU A 7 5.63 -10.13 -4.17
CA LEU A 7 4.72 -11.11 -3.60
C LEU A 7 3.89 -10.56 -2.44
N ILE A 8 2.58 -10.53 -2.61
CA ILE A 8 1.66 -10.46 -1.49
C ILE A 8 1.50 -11.89 -0.96
N ALA A 9 2.48 -12.34 -0.17
CA ALA A 9 2.17 -13.40 0.77
C ALA A 9 1.30 -12.80 1.86
N ALA A 10 0.18 -13.42 2.19
CA ALA A 10 -0.55 -13.13 3.41
C ALA A 10 0.47 -13.10 4.55
N VAL A 11 0.75 -11.91 5.07
CA VAL A 11 1.75 -11.73 6.12
C VAL A 11 1.13 -12.24 7.41
N PRO A 12 1.52 -13.43 7.91
CA PRO A 12 1.41 -13.64 9.34
C PRO A 12 2.36 -12.62 9.97
N VAL A 13 1.90 -11.92 10.98
CA VAL A 13 2.74 -11.06 11.83
C VAL A 13 3.82 -11.98 12.40
N VAL A 14 4.98 -12.01 11.74
CA VAL A 14 6.15 -12.71 12.26
C VAL A 14 6.84 -11.72 13.18
N ALA A 15 6.70 -11.95 14.48
CA ALA A 15 7.52 -11.32 15.47
C ALA A 15 9.00 -11.62 15.13
N THR A 16 9.75 -10.62 14.71
CA THR A 16 11.17 -10.73 14.44
C THR A 16 11.91 -10.86 15.77
N ALA A 17 12.27 -12.09 16.12
CA ALA A 17 13.20 -12.33 17.23
C ALA A 17 14.59 -11.82 16.82
N VAL A 18 15.03 -10.72 17.43
CA VAL A 18 16.38 -10.19 17.27
C VAL A 18 17.34 -11.15 18.00
N TYR A 19 18.08 -11.95 17.21
CA TYR A 19 19.24 -12.69 17.73
C TYR A 19 20.42 -11.74 17.86
N LEU A 20 20.77 -11.40 19.09
CA LEU A 20 22.05 -10.77 19.41
C LEU A 20 23.15 -11.85 19.31
N SER A 21 23.90 -11.83 18.21
CA SER A 21 25.12 -12.62 18.06
C SER A 21 26.27 -11.89 18.75
N VAL A 22 26.80 -12.48 19.79
CA VAL A 22 28.06 -12.09 20.42
C VAL A 22 29.21 -12.73 19.62
N PRO A 23 30.24 -12.00 19.17
CA PRO A 23 31.40 -12.59 18.53
C PRO A 23 32.37 -13.09 19.57
N GLY A 24 32.58 -14.39 19.66
CA GLY A 24 33.62 -15.04 20.45
C GLY A 24 34.53 -15.86 19.55
N GLY A 25 35.84 -15.64 19.70
CA GLY A 25 36.94 -16.08 18.85
C GLY A 25 37.20 -17.59 18.78
N SER A 26 38.04 -17.88 17.81
CA SER A 26 38.61 -19.11 17.30
C SER A 26 39.07 -20.16 18.34
N ASP A 27 38.86 -21.44 18.07
CA ASP A 27 39.79 -22.53 17.75
C ASP A 27 39.21 -23.91 18.02
N GLY A 28 39.27 -24.76 17.04
CA GLY A 28 39.69 -26.16 17.14
C GLY A 28 38.72 -27.26 17.57
N ALA A 29 38.56 -28.21 16.67
CA ALA A 29 38.30 -29.65 16.87
C ALA A 29 36.85 -30.15 16.97
N ALA A 30 36.63 -31.14 16.14
CA ALA A 30 35.43 -31.94 15.90
C ALA A 30 34.93 -32.73 17.13
N VAL A 31 33.66 -33.19 16.94
CA VAL A 31 32.92 -34.30 17.57
C VAL A 31 31.77 -33.91 18.49
N GLY A 32 30.59 -34.38 18.12
CA GLY A 32 29.49 -34.63 19.04
C GLY A 32 28.21 -33.85 18.69
N GLY A 33 27.20 -34.57 18.19
CA GLY A 33 25.84 -34.08 18.03
C GLY A 33 25.32 -33.42 19.32
N GLY A 34 25.14 -32.12 19.26
CA GLY A 34 24.42 -31.36 20.27
C GLY A 34 22.92 -31.67 20.16
N PRO A 35 22.18 -31.73 21.27
CA PRO A 35 20.75 -31.94 21.23
C PRO A 35 20.10 -30.76 20.47
N ALA A 36 19.22 -31.12 19.52
CA ALA A 36 18.30 -30.14 18.93
C ALA A 36 17.56 -29.49 20.10
N VAL A 37 17.73 -28.17 20.25
CA VAL A 37 16.97 -27.39 21.22
C VAL A 37 15.54 -27.39 20.71
N SER A 38 14.73 -28.33 21.16
CA SER A 38 13.28 -28.34 21.01
C SER A 38 12.80 -27.04 21.65
N ALA A 39 12.33 -26.12 20.84
CA ALA A 39 11.60 -24.96 21.36
C ALA A 39 10.47 -25.49 22.24
N SER A 40 10.48 -25.12 23.51
CA SER A 40 9.49 -25.59 24.46
C SER A 40 8.10 -25.16 23.96
N PRO A 41 7.09 -26.05 23.93
CA PRO A 41 5.72 -25.67 23.53
C PRO A 41 5.19 -24.44 24.27
N HIS A 42 5.62 -24.28 25.52
CA HIS A 42 5.28 -23.13 26.36
C HIS A 42 5.88 -21.81 25.88
N ALA A 43 7.04 -21.80 25.23
CA ALA A 43 7.63 -20.56 24.66
C ALA A 43 6.84 -20.07 23.45
N GLY A 44 6.29 -20.96 22.64
CA GLY A 44 5.40 -20.62 21.52
C GLY A 44 4.05 -20.06 21.99
N GLU A 45 3.50 -20.61 23.04
CA GLU A 45 2.23 -20.17 23.65
C GLU A 45 2.36 -18.76 24.26
N LEU A 46 3.43 -18.51 25.02
CA LEU A 46 3.75 -17.19 25.56
C LEU A 46 4.02 -16.15 24.47
N ALA A 47 4.69 -16.52 23.37
CA ALA A 47 4.90 -15.64 22.23
C ALA A 47 3.58 -15.27 21.54
N LYS A 48 2.66 -16.24 21.41
CA LYS A 48 1.33 -16.01 20.85
C LYS A 48 0.48 -15.10 21.75
N GLU A 49 0.42 -15.38 23.05
CA GLU A 49 -0.30 -14.54 24.03
C GLU A 49 0.23 -13.11 24.03
N ARG A 50 1.55 -12.92 23.92
CA ARG A 50 2.16 -11.59 23.82
C ARG A 50 1.78 -10.88 22.54
N ALA A 51 1.83 -11.54 21.39
CA ALA A 51 1.44 -10.97 20.11
C ALA A 51 -0.06 -10.57 20.09
N GLU A 52 -0.93 -11.41 20.68
CA GLU A 52 -2.36 -11.11 20.83
C GLU A 52 -2.58 -9.90 21.75
N SER A 53 -1.82 -9.79 22.84
CA SER A 53 -1.90 -8.63 23.76
C SER A 53 -1.42 -7.33 23.07
N GLU A 54 -0.28 -7.38 22.38
CA GLU A 54 0.24 -6.24 21.63
C GLU A 54 -0.76 -5.80 20.53
N SER A 55 -1.34 -6.74 19.79
CA SER A 55 -2.38 -6.45 18.80
C SER A 55 -3.62 -5.80 19.42
N ALA A 56 -4.07 -6.27 20.59
CA ALA A 56 -5.22 -5.70 21.29
C ALA A 56 -4.94 -4.30 21.85
N GLU A 57 -3.70 -4.00 22.24
CA GLU A 57 -3.28 -2.66 22.64
C GLU A 57 -3.27 -1.69 21.46
N ASP A 58 -2.71 -2.12 20.32
CA ASP A 58 -2.72 -1.37 19.07
C ASP A 58 -4.15 -1.04 18.62
N ASP A 59 -5.06 -2.02 18.67
CA ASP A 59 -6.46 -1.84 18.31
C ASP A 59 -7.16 -0.80 19.21
N ARG A 60 -6.88 -0.85 20.51
CA ARG A 60 -7.40 0.16 21.46
C ARG A 60 -6.83 1.55 21.16
N LEU A 61 -5.52 1.64 20.88
CA LEU A 61 -4.87 2.90 20.52
C LEU A 61 -5.49 3.48 19.24
N VAL A 62 -5.61 2.68 18.18
CA VAL A 62 -6.23 3.08 16.91
C VAL A 62 -7.67 3.54 17.11
N ALA A 63 -8.46 2.80 17.90
CA ALA A 63 -9.86 3.14 18.21
C ALA A 63 -10.01 4.42 19.05
N SER A 64 -9.00 4.76 19.86
CA SER A 64 -8.99 5.98 20.67
C SER A 64 -8.68 7.26 19.88
N ARG A 65 -8.09 7.11 18.69
CA ARG A 65 -7.73 8.24 17.83
C ARG A 65 -8.95 8.74 17.05
N PRO A 66 -8.98 10.04 16.70
CA PRO A 66 -10.00 10.58 15.80
C PRO A 66 -10.11 9.78 14.50
N PRO A 67 -11.27 9.78 13.84
CA PRO A 67 -11.43 9.10 12.54
C PRO A 67 -10.39 9.52 11.52
N GLY A 68 -10.01 10.81 11.47
CA GLY A 68 -9.05 11.35 10.53
C GLY A 68 -9.49 11.09 9.09
N LEU A 69 -8.63 10.44 8.31
CA LEU A 69 -8.91 10.09 6.90
C LEU A 69 -10.07 9.09 6.75
N ALA A 70 -10.36 8.29 7.77
CA ALA A 70 -11.50 7.36 7.76
C ALA A 70 -12.87 8.05 7.90
N ALA A 71 -12.93 9.34 8.24
CA ALA A 71 -14.19 10.10 8.17
C ALA A 71 -14.69 10.14 6.72
N PRO A 72 -16.01 9.89 6.45
CA PRO A 72 -16.52 9.74 5.08
C PRO A 72 -16.14 10.89 4.14
N ALA A 73 -16.26 12.14 4.59
CA ALA A 73 -15.89 13.30 3.78
C ALA A 73 -14.38 13.39 3.49
N LYS A 74 -13.52 12.97 4.44
CA LYS A 74 -12.07 12.95 4.25
C LYS A 74 -11.64 11.79 3.37
N LYS A 75 -12.29 10.63 3.48
CA LYS A 75 -12.07 9.50 2.57
C LYS A 75 -12.43 9.86 1.14
N GLU A 76 -13.58 10.52 0.91
CA GLU A 76 -13.96 11.02 -0.41
C GLU A 76 -12.92 11.98 -0.98
N LEU A 77 -12.45 12.92 -0.17
CA LEU A 77 -11.41 13.87 -0.55
C LEU A 77 -10.10 13.15 -0.91
N ALA A 78 -9.70 12.16 -0.12
CA ALA A 78 -8.52 11.35 -0.38
C ALA A 78 -8.62 10.60 -1.73
N GLN A 79 -9.78 10.04 -2.04
CA GLN A 79 -10.01 9.36 -3.32
C GLN A 79 -9.88 10.34 -4.51
N GLN A 80 -10.40 11.55 -4.38
CA GLN A 80 -10.27 12.58 -5.42
C GLN A 80 -8.80 12.98 -5.65
N ILE A 81 -8.04 13.19 -4.57
CA ILE A 81 -6.62 13.55 -4.70
C ILE A 81 -5.83 12.37 -5.28
N LEU A 82 -6.07 11.15 -4.81
CA LEU A 82 -5.42 9.94 -5.34
C LEU A 82 -5.70 9.78 -6.84
N ALA A 83 -6.97 9.88 -7.25
CA ALA A 83 -7.36 9.72 -8.65
C ALA A 83 -6.75 10.80 -9.57
N SER A 84 -6.44 11.99 -9.05
CA SER A 84 -5.70 13.00 -9.83
C SER A 84 -4.29 12.51 -10.20
N ALA A 85 -3.70 11.66 -9.38
CA ALA A 85 -2.37 11.09 -9.62
C ALA A 85 -2.41 9.74 -10.36
N GLU A 86 -3.47 8.96 -10.20
CA GLU A 86 -3.60 7.66 -10.86
C GLU A 86 -4.22 7.79 -12.27
N ASN A 87 -5.21 8.67 -12.43
CA ASN A 87 -6.07 8.74 -13.61
C ASN A 87 -6.27 10.16 -14.14
N SER A 88 -5.49 11.16 -13.71
CA SER A 88 -5.64 12.58 -14.11
C SER A 88 -7.07 13.12 -14.00
N THR A 89 -7.82 12.71 -12.97
CA THR A 89 -9.21 13.13 -12.75
C THR A 89 -9.57 13.26 -11.27
N LEU A 90 -10.54 14.11 -10.94
CA LEU A 90 -11.15 14.13 -9.60
C LEU A 90 -12.38 13.20 -9.51
N ARG A 91 -12.87 12.71 -10.65
CA ARG A 91 -14.08 11.88 -10.76
C ARG A 91 -13.74 10.40 -10.69
N TRP A 92 -13.13 9.99 -9.58
CA TRP A 92 -12.62 8.63 -9.38
C TRP A 92 -13.67 7.53 -9.64
N ARG A 93 -14.97 7.83 -9.45
CA ARG A 93 -16.05 6.88 -9.74
C ARG A 93 -16.26 6.62 -11.24
N GLU A 94 -15.62 7.38 -12.11
CA GLU A 94 -15.64 7.13 -13.55
C GLU A 94 -14.46 6.21 -13.99
N THR A 95 -13.58 5.81 -13.08
CA THR A 95 -12.35 5.07 -13.42
C THR A 95 -12.44 3.56 -13.16
N TYR A 96 -13.58 3.01 -12.71
CA TYR A 96 -13.75 1.57 -12.51
C TYR A 96 -13.45 0.73 -13.76
N GLY A 97 -13.79 1.24 -14.94
CA GLY A 97 -13.61 0.57 -16.22
C GLY A 97 -12.27 0.87 -16.91
N VAL A 98 -11.42 1.71 -16.32
CA VAL A 98 -10.09 1.97 -16.87
C VAL A 98 -9.27 0.68 -16.84
N ILE A 99 -8.67 0.33 -17.96
CA ILE A 99 -7.73 -0.78 -18.08
C ILE A 99 -6.81 -0.52 -19.26
N GLU A 100 -5.52 -0.56 -19.03
CA GLU A 100 -4.47 -0.34 -20.03
C GLU A 100 -3.18 -1.05 -19.64
N ASP A 101 -2.31 -1.31 -20.61
CA ASP A 101 -0.91 -1.63 -20.38
C ASP A 101 -0.07 -0.39 -20.74
N ALA A 102 0.60 0.16 -19.74
CA ALA A 102 1.47 1.31 -19.90
C ALA A 102 2.86 0.96 -20.49
N GLY A 103 3.15 -0.33 -20.71
CA GLY A 103 4.44 -0.82 -21.19
C GLY A 103 5.58 -0.63 -20.19
N ASP A 104 5.26 -0.56 -18.90
CA ASP A 104 6.19 -0.30 -17.81
C ASP A 104 6.67 -1.58 -17.10
N GLY A 105 6.20 -2.74 -17.57
CA GLY A 105 6.55 -4.05 -17.05
C GLY A 105 5.62 -4.59 -15.96
N ASP A 106 4.53 -3.88 -15.66
CA ASP A 106 3.53 -4.28 -14.67
C ASP A 106 2.27 -4.92 -15.32
N GLY A 107 2.27 -5.10 -16.68
CA GLY A 107 1.18 -5.68 -17.43
C GLY A 107 -0.08 -4.82 -17.43
N TYR A 108 -1.27 -5.45 -17.40
CA TYR A 108 -2.50 -4.68 -17.31
C TYR A 108 -2.63 -3.98 -15.96
N THR A 109 -2.89 -2.67 -16.02
CA THR A 109 -3.23 -1.82 -14.88
C THR A 109 -4.68 -1.38 -15.01
N ALA A 110 -5.52 -1.60 -13.98
CA ALA A 110 -6.96 -1.46 -14.10
C ALA A 110 -7.64 -0.87 -12.86
N GLY A 111 -8.79 -0.21 -13.06
CA GLY A 111 -9.68 0.24 -12.01
C GLY A 111 -9.24 1.45 -11.22
N ILE A 112 -9.90 1.65 -10.06
CA ILE A 112 -9.88 2.90 -9.27
C ILE A 112 -8.54 3.22 -8.60
N VAL A 113 -7.65 2.25 -8.43
CA VAL A 113 -6.30 2.44 -7.83
C VAL A 113 -5.19 1.84 -8.70
N GLY A 114 -5.55 1.36 -9.91
CA GLY A 114 -4.61 0.71 -10.81
C GLY A 114 -4.15 -0.64 -10.27
N PHE A 115 -5.09 -1.57 -10.07
CA PHE A 115 -4.76 -2.98 -9.83
C PHE A 115 -3.99 -3.53 -11.01
N CYS A 116 -2.88 -4.24 -10.77
CA CYS A 116 -2.00 -4.71 -11.85
C CYS A 116 -1.89 -6.23 -11.90
N THR A 117 -1.72 -6.80 -13.10
CA THR A 117 -1.38 -8.22 -13.24
C THR A 117 0.01 -8.52 -12.68
N GLY A 118 0.95 -7.59 -12.81
CA GLY A 118 2.32 -7.72 -12.31
C GLY A 118 2.48 -7.56 -10.79
N THR A 119 1.43 -7.16 -10.06
CA THR A 119 1.49 -6.89 -8.61
C THR A 119 0.55 -7.76 -7.78
N HIS A 120 -0.02 -8.81 -8.37
CA HIS A 120 -0.92 -9.79 -7.74
C HIS A 120 -2.29 -9.28 -7.29
N ASP A 121 -2.48 -7.97 -7.16
CA ASP A 121 -3.68 -7.37 -6.61
C ASP A 121 -4.87 -7.42 -7.58
N LEU A 122 -4.63 -7.41 -8.91
CA LEU A 122 -5.68 -7.61 -9.90
C LEU A 122 -6.23 -9.04 -9.84
N LEU A 123 -5.35 -10.05 -9.75
CA LEU A 123 -5.78 -11.44 -9.57
C LEU A 123 -6.58 -11.60 -8.29
N ALA A 124 -6.09 -11.08 -7.16
CA ALA A 124 -6.76 -11.18 -5.87
C ALA A 124 -8.17 -10.55 -5.91
N LEU A 125 -8.32 -9.39 -6.56
CA LEU A 125 -9.62 -8.75 -6.76
C LEU A 125 -10.57 -9.65 -7.55
N VAL A 126 -10.13 -10.20 -8.70
CA VAL A 126 -10.99 -11.03 -9.56
C VAL A 126 -11.33 -12.36 -8.89
N GLU A 127 -10.40 -12.96 -8.14
CA GLU A 127 -10.66 -14.17 -7.35
C GLU A 127 -11.72 -13.92 -6.28
N GLY A 128 -11.53 -12.91 -5.42
CA GLY A 128 -12.47 -12.58 -4.36
C GLY A 128 -13.86 -12.22 -4.91
N TYR A 129 -13.90 -11.43 -5.98
CA TYR A 129 -15.19 -11.11 -6.63
C TYR A 129 -15.87 -12.35 -7.20
N THR A 130 -15.11 -13.30 -7.77
CA THR A 130 -15.66 -14.53 -8.36
C THR A 130 -16.14 -15.53 -7.30
N GLU A 131 -15.55 -15.54 -6.11
CA GLU A 131 -16.06 -16.36 -4.98
C GLU A 131 -17.50 -15.97 -4.64
N ASP A 132 -17.79 -14.66 -4.58
CA ASP A 132 -19.13 -14.16 -4.27
C ASP A 132 -20.07 -14.16 -5.48
N HIS A 133 -19.54 -14.06 -6.70
CA HIS A 133 -20.27 -13.92 -7.97
C HIS A 133 -19.74 -14.87 -9.04
N PRO A 134 -19.94 -16.20 -8.93
CA PRO A 134 -19.31 -17.20 -9.81
C PRO A 134 -19.65 -17.06 -11.30
N GLY A 135 -20.75 -16.38 -11.63
CA GLY A 135 -21.20 -16.14 -13.01
C GLY A 135 -20.75 -14.81 -13.62
N ASN A 136 -19.81 -14.09 -13.01
CA ASN A 136 -19.31 -12.82 -13.52
C ASN A 136 -18.53 -12.96 -14.83
N GLY A 137 -18.43 -11.86 -15.59
CA GLY A 137 -17.76 -11.85 -16.91
C GLY A 137 -16.26 -12.08 -16.88
N LEU A 138 -15.60 -11.95 -15.71
CA LEU A 138 -14.16 -12.12 -15.54
C LEU A 138 -13.78 -13.54 -15.09
N ALA A 139 -14.73 -14.34 -14.59
CA ALA A 139 -14.47 -15.69 -14.06
C ALA A 139 -13.76 -16.60 -15.06
N GLY A 140 -14.09 -16.49 -16.36
CA GLY A 140 -13.47 -17.26 -17.43
C GLY A 140 -11.98 -16.97 -17.66
N TYR A 141 -11.48 -15.82 -17.20
CA TYR A 141 -10.08 -15.41 -17.33
C TYR A 141 -9.20 -15.79 -16.13
N LEU A 142 -9.76 -16.31 -15.03
CA LEU A 142 -8.99 -16.70 -13.85
C LEU A 142 -7.83 -17.67 -14.12
N PRO A 143 -8.00 -18.70 -14.98
CA PRO A 143 -6.86 -19.57 -15.32
C PRO A 143 -5.70 -18.79 -15.94
N ALA A 144 -5.98 -17.90 -16.91
CA ALA A 144 -4.96 -17.09 -17.56
C ALA A 144 -4.35 -16.04 -16.60
N LEU A 145 -5.19 -15.38 -15.78
CA LEU A 145 -4.70 -14.44 -14.76
C LEU A 145 -3.72 -15.08 -13.78
N ARG A 146 -3.96 -16.35 -13.38
CA ARG A 146 -3.01 -17.09 -12.51
C ARG A 146 -1.69 -17.44 -13.19
N GLU A 147 -1.72 -17.71 -14.51
CA GLU A 147 -0.51 -18.01 -15.27
C GLU A 147 0.35 -16.76 -15.50
N VAL A 148 -0.25 -15.59 -15.68
CA VAL A 148 0.47 -14.34 -15.91
C VAL A 148 0.76 -13.53 -14.64
N ASP A 149 0.23 -13.97 -13.52
CA ASP A 149 0.34 -13.26 -12.24
C ASP A 149 1.80 -12.98 -11.85
N GLY A 150 2.09 -11.73 -11.50
CA GLY A 150 3.46 -11.29 -11.20
C GLY A 150 4.32 -11.01 -12.44
N THR A 151 3.73 -10.98 -13.63
CA THR A 151 4.42 -10.70 -14.91
C THR A 151 3.70 -9.62 -15.71
N ASP A 152 4.32 -9.15 -16.78
CA ASP A 152 3.74 -8.23 -17.77
C ASP A 152 3.08 -8.97 -18.97
N SER A 153 2.96 -10.29 -18.90
CA SER A 153 2.38 -11.09 -19.98
C SER A 153 0.87 -10.91 -20.10
N HIS A 154 0.38 -10.92 -21.35
CA HIS A 154 -1.06 -10.95 -21.66
C HIS A 154 -1.53 -12.31 -22.16
N GLU A 155 -0.71 -13.37 -22.02
CA GLU A 155 -1.03 -14.68 -22.54
C GLU A 155 -2.35 -15.23 -21.98
N GLY A 156 -3.28 -15.57 -22.87
CA GLY A 156 -4.60 -16.04 -22.51
C GLY A 156 -5.59 -14.96 -22.03
N LEU A 157 -5.14 -13.72 -21.84
CA LEU A 157 -6.00 -12.57 -21.57
C LEU A 157 -6.49 -11.93 -22.87
N ASP A 158 -5.63 -11.84 -23.89
CA ASP A 158 -5.98 -11.32 -25.18
C ASP A 158 -6.53 -12.40 -26.15
N PRO A 159 -7.44 -12.00 -27.03
CA PRO A 159 -8.27 -10.80 -26.98
C PRO A 159 -9.47 -10.98 -26.04
N GLY A 160 -9.90 -9.90 -25.38
CA GLY A 160 -11.22 -9.87 -24.76
C GLY A 160 -11.23 -9.52 -23.28
N PHE A 161 -10.15 -9.71 -22.53
CA PHE A 161 -10.10 -9.41 -21.10
C PHE A 161 -10.40 -7.93 -20.80
N THR A 162 -9.82 -7.01 -21.57
CA THR A 162 -10.06 -5.57 -21.39
C THR A 162 -11.51 -5.18 -21.63
N ASP A 163 -12.19 -5.82 -22.61
CA ASP A 163 -13.60 -5.58 -22.88
C ASP A 163 -14.49 -6.21 -21.80
N ALA A 164 -14.12 -7.41 -21.31
CA ALA A 164 -14.81 -8.06 -20.18
C ALA A 164 -14.68 -7.21 -18.91
N TRP A 165 -13.50 -6.66 -18.62
CA TRP A 165 -13.28 -5.73 -17.49
C TRP A 165 -14.20 -4.51 -17.59
N ARG A 166 -14.23 -3.84 -18.74
CA ARG A 166 -15.07 -2.65 -18.96
C ARG A 166 -16.55 -2.97 -18.80
N ALA A 167 -16.99 -4.12 -19.32
CA ALA A 167 -18.37 -4.56 -19.17
C ALA A 167 -18.71 -4.86 -17.71
N GLU A 168 -17.83 -5.55 -16.98
CA GLU A 168 -18.05 -5.87 -15.57
C GLU A 168 -18.00 -4.62 -14.68
N ALA A 169 -17.22 -3.60 -15.05
CA ALA A 169 -17.16 -2.32 -14.35
C ALA A 169 -18.50 -1.53 -14.37
N GLU A 170 -19.44 -1.90 -15.23
CA GLU A 170 -20.81 -1.36 -15.18
C GLU A 170 -21.69 -2.07 -14.13
N VAL A 171 -21.25 -3.22 -13.60
CA VAL A 171 -21.96 -3.98 -12.58
C VAL A 171 -21.69 -3.38 -11.19
N PRO A 172 -22.74 -2.96 -10.43
CA PRO A 172 -22.54 -2.35 -9.12
C PRO A 172 -21.78 -3.24 -8.12
N ALA A 173 -21.94 -4.56 -8.19
CA ALA A 173 -21.25 -5.50 -7.32
C ALA A 173 -19.73 -5.51 -7.58
N PHE A 174 -19.29 -5.39 -8.83
CA PHE A 174 -17.87 -5.32 -9.15
C PHE A 174 -17.24 -3.97 -8.74
N ARG A 175 -17.98 -2.88 -8.87
CA ARG A 175 -17.55 -1.58 -8.31
C ARG A 175 -17.35 -1.64 -6.81
N ALA A 176 -18.29 -2.27 -6.11
CA ALA A 176 -18.17 -2.50 -4.66
C ALA A 176 -16.97 -3.41 -4.31
N ALA A 177 -16.70 -4.44 -5.12
CA ALA A 177 -15.54 -5.30 -4.94
C ALA A 177 -14.21 -4.54 -5.12
N GLN A 178 -14.10 -3.67 -6.13
CA GLN A 178 -12.93 -2.79 -6.29
C GLN A 178 -12.72 -1.86 -5.09
N GLU A 179 -13.81 -1.28 -4.56
CA GLU A 179 -13.74 -0.43 -3.36
C GLU A 179 -13.33 -1.22 -2.12
N ALA A 180 -13.88 -2.42 -1.93
CA ALA A 180 -13.57 -3.29 -0.80
C ALA A 180 -12.10 -3.76 -0.85
N GLU A 181 -11.61 -4.15 -2.04
CA GLU A 181 -10.22 -4.59 -2.21
C GLU A 181 -9.22 -3.43 -1.99
N ARG A 182 -9.51 -2.23 -2.54
CA ARG A 182 -8.74 -1.01 -2.22
C ARG A 182 -8.67 -0.77 -0.72
N ASP A 183 -9.80 -0.87 -0.04
CA ASP A 183 -9.87 -0.62 1.40
C ASP A 183 -9.06 -1.65 2.18
N ARG A 184 -9.22 -2.91 1.85
CA ARG A 184 -8.54 -4.04 2.50
C ARG A 184 -7.01 -4.00 2.32
N VAL A 185 -6.54 -3.73 1.11
CA VAL A 185 -5.11 -3.83 0.76
C VAL A 185 -4.36 -2.54 1.07
N TYR A 186 -4.98 -1.38 0.85
CA TYR A 186 -4.27 -0.11 0.87
C TYR A 186 -4.78 0.86 1.93
N PHE A 187 -6.10 1.12 1.97
CA PHE A 187 -6.64 2.21 2.79
C PHE A 187 -6.59 1.89 4.28
N GLU A 188 -7.17 0.77 4.70
CA GLU A 188 -7.27 0.41 6.11
C GLU A 188 -5.89 0.16 6.75
N PRO A 189 -4.96 -0.60 6.12
CA PRO A 189 -3.62 -0.78 6.67
C PRO A 189 -2.83 0.53 6.77
N ALA A 190 -2.94 1.42 5.77
CA ALA A 190 -2.26 2.71 5.80
C ALA A 190 -2.77 3.61 6.91
N VAL A 191 -4.10 3.73 7.05
CA VAL A 191 -4.72 4.53 8.11
C VAL A 191 -4.42 3.97 9.49
N ARG A 192 -4.48 2.64 9.65
CA ARG A 192 -4.09 1.97 10.91
C ARG A 192 -2.65 2.29 11.29
N MET A 193 -1.70 2.08 10.36
CA MET A 193 -0.28 2.33 10.62
C MET A 193 -0.02 3.81 10.92
N ALA A 194 -0.64 4.72 10.20
CA ALA A 194 -0.51 6.15 10.44
C ALA A 194 -1.03 6.56 11.82
N LYS A 195 -2.14 5.98 12.28
CA LYS A 195 -2.67 6.20 13.63
C LYS A 195 -1.73 5.66 14.72
N LEU A 196 -1.12 4.50 14.52
CA LEU A 196 -0.10 3.96 15.44
C LEU A 196 1.12 4.90 15.51
N ASP A 197 1.54 5.45 14.39
CA ASP A 197 2.61 6.44 14.32
C ASP A 197 2.22 7.82 14.87
N GLY A 198 0.96 8.03 15.23
CA GLY A 198 0.45 9.27 15.82
C GLY A 198 0.18 10.38 14.80
N LEU A 199 0.03 10.03 13.52
CA LEU A 199 -0.18 10.97 12.43
C LEU A 199 -1.64 11.44 12.34
N GLY A 200 -1.82 12.72 12.00
CA GLY A 200 -3.09 13.36 11.68
C GLY A 200 -3.61 13.00 10.28
N THR A 201 -4.60 13.73 9.83
CA THR A 201 -5.34 13.44 8.58
C THR A 201 -4.44 13.50 7.34
N LEU A 202 -3.56 14.51 7.23
CA LEU A 202 -2.62 14.61 6.12
C LEU A 202 -1.62 13.43 6.13
N GLY A 203 -1.08 13.08 7.29
CA GLY A 203 -0.14 11.95 7.41
C GLY A 203 -0.79 10.61 7.05
N GLN A 204 -2.05 10.41 7.43
CA GLN A 204 -2.83 9.24 7.01
C GLN A 204 -3.01 9.19 5.48
N PHE A 205 -3.27 10.34 4.85
CA PHE A 205 -3.34 10.43 3.39
C PHE A 205 -1.99 10.15 2.72
N VAL A 206 -0.90 10.71 3.24
CA VAL A 206 0.46 10.48 2.72
C VAL A 206 0.81 8.99 2.76
N TYR A 207 0.45 8.29 3.83
CA TYR A 207 0.65 6.84 3.94
C TYR A 207 -0.22 6.06 2.97
N TYR A 208 -1.50 6.39 2.87
CA TYR A 208 -2.41 5.74 1.93
C TYR A 208 -1.94 5.89 0.47
N ASP A 209 -1.62 7.09 0.07
CA ASP A 209 -1.10 7.39 -1.26
C ASP A 209 0.24 6.69 -1.54
N ALA A 210 1.12 6.60 -0.55
CA ALA A 210 2.38 5.87 -0.68
C ALA A 210 2.15 4.35 -0.79
N MET A 211 1.21 3.80 -0.02
CA MET A 211 0.89 2.38 -0.07
C MET A 211 0.31 1.96 -1.42
N VAL A 212 -0.53 2.81 -2.04
CA VAL A 212 -1.01 2.58 -3.41
C VAL A 212 0.13 2.65 -4.42
N ALA A 213 0.99 3.68 -4.33
CA ALA A 213 2.03 3.92 -5.33
C ALA A 213 3.24 2.98 -5.25
N HIS A 214 3.53 2.42 -4.08
CA HIS A 214 4.74 1.64 -3.82
C HIS A 214 4.46 0.18 -3.44
N GLY A 215 3.19 -0.17 -3.23
CA GLY A 215 2.79 -1.48 -2.71
C GLY A 215 3.08 -1.66 -1.21
N PRO A 216 2.34 -2.58 -0.54
CA PRO A 216 2.51 -2.88 0.87
C PRO A 216 3.63 -3.91 1.10
N ASP A 217 4.86 -3.61 0.66
CA ASP A 217 6.01 -4.48 0.83
C ASP A 217 7.12 -3.86 1.67
N THR A 218 8.08 -4.68 2.11
CA THR A 218 9.19 -4.32 3.01
C THR A 218 10.48 -4.00 2.27
N SER A 219 10.50 -4.06 0.93
CA SER A 219 11.67 -3.65 0.16
C SER A 219 12.00 -2.17 0.42
N PRO A 220 13.23 -1.72 0.18
CA PRO A 220 13.60 -0.32 0.37
C PRO A 220 12.75 0.67 -0.43
N ALA A 221 12.11 0.23 -1.52
CA ALA A 221 11.22 1.01 -2.38
C ALA A 221 9.73 0.80 -2.07
N GLY A 222 9.36 -0.22 -1.30
CA GLY A 222 8.01 -0.47 -0.84
C GLY A 222 7.61 0.41 0.33
N PHE A 223 6.31 0.49 0.62
CA PHE A 223 5.78 1.37 1.65
C PHE A 223 6.45 1.16 3.03
N TYR A 224 6.53 -0.09 3.51
CA TYR A 224 7.10 -0.36 4.83
C TYR A 224 8.60 -0.06 4.90
N GLY A 225 9.35 -0.32 3.82
CA GLY A 225 10.76 0.02 3.75
C GLY A 225 11.01 1.54 3.71
N ILE A 226 10.17 2.29 2.99
CA ILE A 226 10.20 3.78 2.99
C ILE A 226 9.91 4.31 4.39
N ARG A 227 8.85 3.80 5.04
CA ARG A 227 8.50 4.17 6.42
C ARG A 227 9.65 3.90 7.39
N GLU A 228 10.23 2.73 7.35
CA GLU A 228 11.35 2.37 8.24
C GLU A 228 12.54 3.32 8.06
N GLN A 229 12.89 3.66 6.83
CA GLN A 229 13.94 4.64 6.54
C GLN A 229 13.58 6.04 7.06
N ALA A 230 12.32 6.47 6.92
CA ALA A 230 11.86 7.74 7.45
C ALA A 230 11.92 7.80 8.99
N VAL A 231 11.49 6.71 9.67
CA VAL A 231 11.57 6.59 11.13
C VAL A 231 13.02 6.72 11.63
N ARG A 232 13.99 6.19 10.89
CA ARG A 232 15.41 6.35 11.23
C ARG A 232 15.92 7.79 11.06
N LYS A 233 15.32 8.58 10.17
CA LYS A 233 15.68 10.00 9.95
C LYS A 233 15.01 10.94 10.96
N ALA A 234 13.73 10.68 11.25
CA ALA A 234 12.93 11.48 12.17
C ALA A 234 11.94 10.56 12.91
N GLY A 235 11.89 10.67 14.22
CA GLY A 235 10.93 9.87 15.00
C GLY A 235 9.48 10.23 14.65
N THR A 236 8.60 9.23 14.69
CA THR A 236 7.15 9.45 14.52
C THR A 236 6.57 10.23 15.71
N PRO A 237 5.43 10.92 15.55
CA PRO A 237 4.74 11.55 16.68
C PRO A 237 4.41 10.57 17.81
N GLY A 238 4.01 9.34 17.49
CA GLY A 238 3.79 8.27 18.47
C GLY A 238 5.06 7.89 19.25
N GLY A 239 6.23 8.07 18.65
CA GLY A 239 7.54 7.89 19.27
C GLY A 239 8.11 9.17 19.90
N GLY A 240 7.34 10.26 19.99
CA GLY A 240 7.74 11.54 20.60
C GLY A 240 8.37 12.54 19.62
N GLY A 241 8.39 12.27 18.32
CA GLY A 241 8.80 13.20 17.26
C GLY A 241 7.74 14.22 16.88
N GLY A 242 8.10 15.16 16.01
CA GLY A 242 7.17 16.14 15.44
C GLY A 242 6.56 15.65 14.12
N GLU A 243 5.25 15.84 13.92
CA GLU A 243 4.55 15.36 12.73
C GLU A 243 5.09 15.96 11.44
N GLU A 244 5.27 17.28 11.37
CA GLU A 244 5.78 17.96 10.17
C GLU A 244 7.19 17.49 9.80
N ALA A 245 8.08 17.36 10.79
CA ALA A 245 9.45 16.90 10.58
C ALA A 245 9.48 15.45 10.09
N TYR A 246 8.61 14.61 10.66
CA TYR A 246 8.49 13.22 10.22
C TYR A 246 7.93 13.12 8.80
N LEU A 247 6.86 13.84 8.49
CA LEU A 247 6.27 13.82 7.15
C LEU A 247 7.25 14.34 6.08
N GLU A 248 8.03 15.38 6.37
CA GLU A 248 9.06 15.84 5.43
C GLU A 248 10.13 14.77 5.20
N ALA A 249 10.58 14.07 6.27
CA ALA A 249 11.53 12.98 6.15
C ALA A 249 10.96 11.80 5.35
N PHE A 250 9.68 11.46 5.55
CA PHE A 250 8.99 10.41 4.80
C PHE A 250 8.89 10.77 3.31
N LEU A 251 8.47 11.99 3.00
CA LEU A 251 8.35 12.46 1.61
C LEU A 251 9.72 12.57 0.91
N GLU A 252 10.77 12.91 1.65
CA GLU A 252 12.15 12.89 1.13
C GLU A 252 12.60 11.46 0.76
N VAL A 253 12.41 10.50 1.65
CA VAL A 253 12.74 9.08 1.39
C VAL A 253 11.93 8.55 0.22
N ARG A 254 10.61 8.81 0.22
CA ARG A 254 9.72 8.41 -0.87
C ARG A 254 10.17 8.97 -2.21
N ARG A 255 10.52 10.27 -2.26
CA ARG A 255 11.04 10.91 -3.45
C ARG A 255 12.34 10.27 -3.95
N ALA A 256 13.25 9.98 -3.02
CA ALA A 256 14.50 9.29 -3.36
C ALA A 256 14.25 7.88 -3.92
N ALA A 257 13.28 7.13 -3.37
CA ALA A 257 12.90 5.81 -3.88
C ALA A 257 12.33 5.89 -5.32
N VAL A 258 11.50 6.90 -5.62
CA VAL A 258 10.99 7.14 -6.97
C VAL A 258 12.13 7.40 -7.96
N LEU A 259 13.04 8.32 -7.62
CA LEU A 259 14.16 8.70 -8.49
C LEU A 259 15.24 7.62 -8.62
N ALA A 260 15.36 6.73 -7.64
CA ALA A 260 16.27 5.59 -7.71
C ALA A 260 15.78 4.52 -8.71
N ARG A 261 14.47 4.43 -8.93
CA ARG A 261 13.89 3.53 -9.96
C ARG A 261 13.99 4.14 -11.35
N ASP A 262 13.68 5.42 -11.49
CA ASP A 262 13.80 6.19 -12.71
C ASP A 262 14.20 7.63 -12.38
N ALA A 263 15.43 8.01 -12.73
CA ALA A 263 15.98 9.33 -12.48
C ALA A 263 15.20 10.46 -13.20
N GLY A 264 14.42 10.14 -14.23
CA GLY A 264 13.56 11.05 -14.97
C GLY A 264 12.10 11.06 -14.51
N ALA A 265 11.74 10.26 -13.49
CA ALA A 265 10.36 10.15 -13.03
C ALA A 265 9.80 11.49 -12.52
N ASP A 266 8.53 11.74 -12.83
CA ASP A 266 7.80 12.88 -12.29
C ASP A 266 7.56 12.70 -10.79
N THR A 267 7.96 13.68 -10.01
CA THR A 267 7.78 13.70 -8.55
C THR A 267 6.71 14.69 -8.07
N SER A 268 5.91 15.24 -8.98
CA SER A 268 4.89 16.27 -8.67
C SER A 268 3.83 15.79 -7.67
N ARG A 269 3.47 14.49 -7.69
CA ARG A 269 2.62 13.86 -6.68
C ARG A 269 3.13 14.09 -5.24
N ILE A 270 4.45 14.16 -5.08
CA ILE A 270 5.11 14.45 -3.81
C ILE A 270 5.35 15.95 -3.65
N ASP A 271 6.05 16.57 -4.61
CA ASP A 271 6.64 17.89 -4.46
C ASP A 271 5.62 19.03 -4.55
N THR A 272 4.62 18.93 -5.46
CA THR A 272 3.62 19.97 -5.75
C THR A 272 2.22 19.63 -5.25
N ALA A 273 2.03 18.43 -4.68
CA ALA A 273 0.80 18.06 -3.96
C ALA A 273 1.08 17.88 -2.47
N GLN A 274 1.62 16.74 -2.01
CA GLN A 274 1.73 16.43 -0.59
C GLN A 274 2.61 17.40 0.19
N ARG A 275 3.81 17.73 -0.31
CA ARG A 275 4.68 18.73 0.30
C ARG A 275 4.08 20.13 0.31
N ARG A 276 3.23 20.44 -0.68
CA ARG A 276 2.51 21.71 -0.68
C ARG A 276 1.55 21.76 0.49
N PHE A 277 0.71 20.74 0.68
CA PHE A 277 -0.22 20.69 1.81
C PHE A 277 0.50 20.79 3.15
N LEU A 278 1.65 20.09 3.28
CA LEU A 278 2.49 20.15 4.47
C LEU A 278 3.03 21.56 4.73
N ARG A 279 3.60 22.21 3.71
CA ARG A 279 4.14 23.59 3.82
C ARG A 279 3.08 24.65 4.10
N GLU A 280 1.85 24.43 3.66
CA GLU A 280 0.69 25.26 3.98
C GLU A 280 0.15 25.01 5.39
N GLY A 281 0.74 24.06 6.15
CA GLY A 281 0.30 23.68 7.50
C GLY A 281 -1.07 22.99 7.51
N ASN A 282 -1.55 22.47 6.37
CA ASN A 282 -2.86 21.86 6.25
C ASN A 282 -2.85 20.40 6.71
N LEU A 283 -2.51 20.17 7.96
CA LEU A 283 -2.42 18.82 8.56
C LEU A 283 -3.77 18.10 8.62
N GLU A 284 -4.87 18.84 8.61
CA GLU A 284 -6.22 18.29 8.58
C GLU A 284 -6.73 17.98 7.17
N LEU A 285 -5.92 18.21 6.14
CA LEU A 285 -6.31 18.02 4.74
C LEU A 285 -7.68 18.65 4.46
N SER A 286 -7.80 19.94 4.77
CA SER A 286 -9.07 20.69 4.66
C SER A 286 -9.14 21.49 3.37
N ALA A 287 -10.31 21.48 2.73
CA ALA A 287 -10.60 22.35 1.59
C ALA A 287 -10.65 23.84 2.02
N PRO A 288 -10.36 24.79 1.13
CA PRO A 288 -10.06 24.57 -0.28
C PRO A 288 -8.65 24.04 -0.52
N LEU A 289 -8.51 23.16 -1.52
CA LEU A 289 -7.22 22.56 -1.88
C LEU A 289 -6.87 22.92 -3.33
N THR A 290 -5.61 23.21 -3.59
CA THR A 290 -5.06 23.38 -4.94
C THR A 290 -3.70 22.70 -5.01
N TRP A 291 -3.49 21.84 -6.00
CA TRP A 291 -2.21 21.14 -6.21
C TRP A 291 -1.94 20.92 -7.69
N GLN A 292 -0.75 20.44 -8.02
CA GLN A 292 -0.37 20.04 -9.37
C GLN A 292 0.17 18.60 -9.37
N VAL A 293 -0.22 17.84 -10.39
CA VAL A 293 0.31 16.51 -10.70
C VAL A 293 0.47 16.40 -12.20
N TYR A 294 1.64 15.95 -12.67
CA TYR A 294 1.95 15.76 -14.11
C TYR A 294 1.69 17.02 -14.97
N GLY A 295 1.94 18.20 -14.41
CA GLY A 295 1.72 19.48 -15.08
C GLY A 295 0.27 19.99 -15.08
N GLU A 296 -0.70 19.20 -14.62
CA GLU A 296 -2.09 19.60 -14.49
C GLU A 296 -2.39 20.19 -13.11
N THR A 297 -3.27 21.18 -13.07
CA THR A 297 -3.70 21.82 -11.81
C THR A 297 -5.09 21.36 -11.42
N PHE A 298 -5.19 20.79 -10.22
CA PHE A 298 -6.43 20.33 -9.61
C PHE A 298 -6.86 21.26 -8.49
N ARG A 299 -8.19 21.36 -8.28
CA ARG A 299 -8.77 22.20 -7.21
C ARG A 299 -10.01 21.52 -6.64
N ILE A 300 -10.13 21.57 -5.32
CA ILE A 300 -11.34 21.23 -4.57
C ILE A 300 -11.69 22.48 -3.76
N PRO A 301 -12.90 23.07 -4.00
CA PRO A 301 -13.33 24.31 -3.37
C PRO A 301 -13.58 24.20 -1.86
#